data_f97359970470b38a49594178061d2005
#
_entry.id   f97359970470b38a49594178061d2005
#
_cell.length_a   1.000
_cell.length_b   1.000
_cell.length_c   1.000
_cell.angle_alpha   90.00
_cell.angle_beta   90.00
_cell.angle_gamma   90.00
#
_symmetry.space_group_name_H-M   'P 1'
#
loop_
_entity.id
_entity.type
_entity.pdbx_description
1 polymer ?
#
loop_
_entity_poly.entity_id
_entity_poly.type
_entity_poly.pdbx_seq_one_letter_code
_entity_poly.pdbx_strand_id
1 'polypeptide(L)'
;MTRCSYCQFMYDEWYGDTRNGIPAGTPLEDLAGTLCSRCGMEGNRHEWEPSPKYAGQEAEYYDQFAGKAGIAFYRQWLEQTAEPASVLELGVGTGRLAVELAGRAARYCGVDWSPLMLKAADTKRKRIFKEEAEQRLQLVEADVLTFQAPADYTHVLCPYGFLQHFTRMEEHIALLRNIHRWLQAGGSIAVDLILPPGGAAWQTMERKRVQPHKHVRRQIDGSTSLSRQIFHCAIAYETYIDGAMESRYLVEREYALMTPKEAVLLLAAEGFEVTRMIHNYGLSTPWRTVLPPGVNDRGSGADASETIEEAIASGKSVQPYRENAWLDGGYPLRGALPAVSPDASATMTLIARKK
;
A
#
# COMPACT_ATOMS: atom_id res chain seq x y z
N MET A 1 -7.63 15.69 -4.86
CA MET A 1 -7.48 15.20 -6.25
C MET A 1 -8.85 15.09 -6.90
N THR A 2 -8.96 15.59 -8.09
CA THR A 2 -10.19 15.52 -8.90
C THR A 2 -9.89 14.92 -10.26
N ARG A 3 -10.92 14.43 -10.92
CA ARG A 3 -10.79 13.67 -12.15
C ARG A 3 -11.62 14.30 -13.27
N CYS A 4 -11.05 14.38 -14.45
CA CYS A 4 -11.83 14.73 -15.63
C CYS A 4 -12.85 13.63 -15.96
N SER A 5 -14.13 13.97 -16.00
CA SER A 5 -15.20 13.02 -16.33
C SER A 5 -15.06 12.40 -17.71
N TYR A 6 -14.40 13.12 -18.63
CA TYR A 6 -14.27 12.70 -20.02
C TYR A 6 -13.08 11.75 -20.28
N CYS A 7 -11.85 12.15 -19.90
CA CYS A 7 -10.65 11.37 -20.19
C CYS A 7 -10.03 10.68 -18.96
N GLN A 8 -10.64 10.88 -17.79
CA GLN A 8 -10.19 10.32 -16.52
C GLN A 8 -8.83 10.83 -16.03
N PHE A 9 -8.32 11.91 -16.64
CA PHE A 9 -7.11 12.59 -16.16
C PHE A 9 -7.33 13.08 -14.73
N MET A 10 -6.34 12.84 -13.86
CA MET A 10 -6.36 13.25 -12.46
C MET A 10 -5.60 14.56 -12.31
N TYR A 11 -6.25 15.56 -11.74
CA TYR A 11 -5.63 16.82 -11.37
C TYR A 11 -5.36 16.86 -9.87
N ASP A 12 -4.17 17.31 -9.51
CA ASP A 12 -3.75 17.55 -8.13
C ASP A 12 -3.23 18.98 -8.01
N GLU A 13 -3.92 19.80 -7.24
CA GLU A 13 -3.60 21.22 -7.04
C GLU A 13 -2.18 21.43 -6.51
N TRP A 14 -1.68 20.51 -5.68
CA TRP A 14 -0.34 20.61 -5.12
C TRP A 14 0.75 20.57 -6.18
N TYR A 15 0.56 19.78 -7.22
CA TYR A 15 1.55 19.63 -8.29
C TYR A 15 1.22 20.44 -9.54
N GLY A 16 -0.03 20.83 -9.72
CA GLY A 16 -0.49 21.44 -10.96
C GLY A 16 -0.34 20.50 -12.16
N ASP A 17 -0.22 21.08 -13.33
CA ASP A 17 0.14 20.37 -14.56
C ASP A 17 1.09 21.24 -15.38
N THR A 18 2.35 21.26 -14.99
CA THR A 18 3.39 22.12 -15.60
C THR A 18 3.62 21.82 -17.07
N ARG A 19 3.31 20.59 -17.54
CA ARG A 19 3.40 20.22 -18.97
C ARG A 19 2.40 21.00 -19.83
N ASN A 20 1.27 21.40 -19.22
CA ASN A 20 0.21 22.15 -19.86
C ASN A 20 0.13 23.60 -19.32
N GLY A 21 1.18 24.09 -18.68
CA GLY A 21 1.30 25.46 -18.22
C GLY A 21 0.50 25.79 -16.96
N ILE A 22 0.03 24.77 -16.20
CA ILE A 22 -0.68 24.97 -14.95
C ILE A 22 0.32 24.84 -13.79
N PRO A 23 0.64 25.96 -13.08
CA PRO A 23 1.60 25.93 -11.97
C PRO A 23 1.16 25.03 -10.82
N ALA A 24 2.11 24.55 -10.04
CA ALA A 24 1.85 23.94 -8.75
C ALA A 24 1.14 24.91 -7.81
N GLY A 25 0.18 24.42 -7.04
CA GLY A 25 -0.64 25.25 -6.14
C GLY A 25 -1.83 25.94 -6.83
N THR A 26 -2.09 25.68 -8.12
CA THR A 26 -3.28 26.22 -8.81
C THR A 26 -4.53 25.51 -8.28
N PRO A 27 -5.49 26.22 -7.65
CA PRO A 27 -6.73 25.62 -7.18
C PRO A 27 -7.58 25.07 -8.33
N LEU A 28 -8.34 24.01 -8.07
CA LEU A 28 -9.25 23.44 -9.06
C LEU A 28 -10.30 24.43 -9.55
N GLU A 29 -10.77 25.28 -8.66
CA GLU A 29 -11.75 26.33 -8.97
C GLU A 29 -11.25 27.31 -10.02
N ASP A 30 -9.95 27.57 -10.07
CA ASP A 30 -9.32 28.42 -11.09
C ASP A 30 -9.26 27.73 -12.46
N LEU A 31 -9.48 26.41 -12.53
CA LEU A 31 -9.61 25.64 -13.76
C LEU A 31 -11.04 25.54 -14.25
N ALA A 32 -12.02 26.03 -13.48
CA ALA A 32 -13.41 26.02 -13.89
C ALA A 32 -13.59 26.83 -15.18
N GLY A 33 -14.16 26.20 -16.20
CA GLY A 33 -14.32 26.82 -17.51
C GLY A 33 -13.10 26.75 -18.43
N THR A 34 -11.98 26.15 -17.98
CA THR A 34 -10.79 25.91 -18.82
C THR A 34 -10.90 24.57 -19.56
N LEU A 35 -10.05 24.40 -20.58
CA LEU A 35 -9.91 23.09 -21.25
C LEU A 35 -9.20 22.12 -20.31
N CYS A 36 -9.64 20.85 -20.33
CA CYS A 36 -8.84 19.80 -19.70
C CYS A 36 -7.46 19.75 -20.35
N SER A 37 -6.41 19.89 -19.54
CA SER A 37 -5.03 19.87 -19.99
C SER A 37 -4.63 18.58 -20.73
N ARG A 38 -5.35 17.48 -20.50
CA ARG A 38 -5.07 16.18 -21.12
C ARG A 38 -5.86 15.94 -22.41
N CYS A 39 -7.15 16.20 -22.44
CA CYS A 39 -8.02 15.86 -23.59
C CYS A 39 -8.54 17.06 -24.36
N GLY A 40 -8.29 18.28 -23.92
CA GLY A 40 -8.72 19.50 -24.58
C GLY A 40 -10.23 19.74 -24.60
N MET A 41 -11.02 19.02 -23.78
CA MET A 41 -12.47 19.26 -23.70
C MET A 41 -12.77 20.62 -23.10
N GLU A 42 -13.70 21.34 -23.73
CA GLU A 42 -14.12 22.68 -23.28
C GLU A 42 -14.86 22.62 -21.94
N GLY A 43 -14.70 23.67 -21.12
CA GLY A 43 -15.09 23.72 -19.73
C GLY A 43 -16.53 23.41 -19.40
N ASN A 44 -17.49 23.77 -20.26
CA ASN A 44 -18.92 23.46 -20.07
C ASN A 44 -19.29 21.99 -20.38
N ARG A 45 -18.36 21.22 -20.94
CA ARG A 45 -18.48 19.76 -21.22
C ARG A 45 -17.53 18.94 -20.35
N HIS A 46 -16.78 19.61 -19.50
CA HIS A 46 -15.75 19.03 -18.68
C HIS A 46 -16.14 19.18 -17.21
N GLU A 47 -16.55 18.10 -16.60
CA GLU A 47 -16.87 18.05 -15.19
C GLU A 47 -15.72 17.42 -14.41
N TRP A 48 -15.23 18.13 -13.41
CA TRP A 48 -14.26 17.60 -12.48
C TRP A 48 -14.99 16.94 -11.32
N GLU A 49 -14.82 15.63 -11.21
CA GLU A 49 -15.37 14.84 -10.13
C GLU A 49 -14.28 14.47 -9.13
N PRO A 50 -14.62 14.37 -7.82
CA PRO A 50 -13.72 13.70 -6.88
C PRO A 50 -13.34 12.33 -7.44
N SER A 51 -12.05 12.03 -7.55
CA SER A 51 -11.62 10.74 -8.05
C SER A 51 -11.96 9.65 -7.02
N PRO A 52 -12.93 8.77 -7.27
CA PRO A 52 -13.14 7.63 -6.40
C PRO A 52 -11.94 6.71 -6.60
N LYS A 53 -11.05 6.66 -5.61
CA LYS A 53 -10.01 5.62 -5.59
C LYS A 53 -10.72 4.26 -5.58
N TYR A 54 -10.26 3.33 -6.40
CA TYR A 54 -10.86 1.99 -6.50
C TYR A 54 -12.36 2.00 -6.86
N ALA A 55 -12.64 2.34 -8.10
CA ALA A 55 -13.98 2.29 -8.69
C ALA A 55 -13.99 1.42 -9.95
N GLY A 56 -15.17 1.14 -10.51
CA GLY A 56 -15.33 0.41 -11.76
C GLY A 56 -14.63 -0.96 -11.75
N GLN A 57 -13.94 -1.28 -12.83
CA GLN A 57 -13.23 -2.55 -12.99
C GLN A 57 -12.06 -2.73 -12.01
N GLU A 58 -11.47 -1.65 -11.51
CA GLU A 58 -10.45 -1.72 -10.49
C GLU A 58 -11.00 -2.32 -9.17
N ALA A 59 -12.18 -1.90 -8.74
CA ALA A 59 -12.83 -2.47 -7.57
C ALA A 59 -13.38 -3.89 -7.87
N GLU A 60 -13.97 -4.10 -9.07
CA GLU A 60 -14.53 -5.39 -9.47
C GLU A 60 -13.49 -6.51 -9.48
N TYR A 61 -12.29 -6.22 -10.01
CA TYR A 61 -11.24 -7.24 -10.18
C TYR A 61 -10.13 -7.18 -9.14
N TYR A 62 -10.26 -6.35 -8.11
CA TYR A 62 -9.22 -6.16 -7.10
C TYR A 62 -8.70 -7.48 -6.53
N ASP A 63 -9.59 -8.35 -6.08
CA ASP A 63 -9.20 -9.61 -5.43
C ASP A 63 -8.47 -10.59 -6.35
N GLN A 64 -8.80 -10.60 -7.64
CA GLN A 64 -8.15 -11.45 -8.63
C GLN A 64 -6.65 -11.10 -8.76
N PHE A 65 -6.30 -9.82 -8.56
CA PHE A 65 -4.92 -9.34 -8.72
C PHE A 65 -4.19 -9.14 -7.40
N ALA A 66 -4.88 -8.82 -6.30
CA ALA A 66 -4.25 -8.64 -4.99
C ALA A 66 -3.79 -9.97 -4.35
N GLY A 67 -4.42 -11.09 -4.72
CA GLY A 67 -4.04 -12.41 -4.23
C GLY A 67 -4.13 -12.57 -2.71
N LYS A 68 -3.24 -13.39 -2.13
CA LYS A 68 -3.20 -13.70 -0.69
C LYS A 68 -1.98 -13.14 0.02
N ALA A 69 -1.28 -12.19 -0.59
CA ALA A 69 -0.08 -11.59 0.00
C ALA A 69 -0.34 -11.03 1.41
N GLY A 70 0.56 -11.29 2.35
CA GLY A 70 0.51 -10.81 3.72
C GLY A 70 -0.47 -11.51 4.66
N ILE A 71 -1.48 -12.27 4.18
CA ILE A 71 -2.51 -12.88 5.06
C ILE A 71 -1.87 -13.77 6.14
N ALA A 72 -0.95 -14.67 5.75
CA ALA A 72 -0.30 -15.59 6.68
C ALA A 72 0.54 -14.84 7.72
N PHE A 73 1.25 -13.79 7.28
CA PHE A 73 2.05 -12.94 8.15
C PHE A 73 1.18 -12.22 9.20
N TYR A 74 0.13 -11.53 8.77
CA TYR A 74 -0.75 -10.80 9.69
C TYR A 74 -1.48 -11.72 10.65
N ARG A 75 -1.88 -12.92 10.19
CA ARG A 75 -2.46 -13.96 11.05
C ARG A 75 -1.48 -14.34 12.15
N GLN A 76 -0.26 -14.72 11.80
CA GLN A 76 0.77 -15.11 12.75
C GLN A 76 1.12 -13.95 13.72
N TRP A 77 1.15 -12.72 13.22
CA TRP A 77 1.45 -11.56 14.05
C TRP A 77 0.38 -11.31 15.11
N LEU A 78 -0.90 -11.42 14.77
CA LEU A 78 -2.00 -11.29 15.72
C LEU A 78 -2.05 -12.46 16.73
N GLU A 79 -1.67 -13.66 16.33
CA GLU A 79 -1.64 -14.84 17.21
C GLU A 79 -0.49 -14.80 18.23
N GLN A 80 0.49 -13.92 18.07
CA GLN A 80 1.60 -13.75 19.04
C GLN A 80 1.22 -12.91 20.27
N THR A 81 0.03 -12.35 20.32
CA THR A 81 -0.43 -11.55 21.46
C THR A 81 -1.03 -12.44 22.54
N ALA A 82 -0.75 -12.12 23.82
CA ALA A 82 -1.28 -12.87 24.95
C ALA A 82 -2.80 -12.76 25.09
N GLU A 83 -3.36 -11.61 24.72
CA GLU A 83 -4.79 -11.32 24.75
C GLU A 83 -5.34 -11.18 23.33
N PRO A 84 -6.61 -11.53 23.09
CA PRO A 84 -7.23 -11.34 21.79
C PRO A 84 -7.15 -9.87 21.33
N ALA A 85 -6.64 -9.66 20.14
CA ALA A 85 -6.36 -8.33 19.61
C ALA A 85 -7.64 -7.52 19.36
N SER A 86 -7.62 -6.22 19.69
CA SER A 86 -8.55 -5.22 19.16
C SER A 86 -7.89 -4.55 17.96
N VAL A 87 -8.42 -4.78 16.77
CA VAL A 87 -7.78 -4.44 15.49
C VAL A 87 -8.51 -3.34 14.77
N LEU A 88 -7.76 -2.36 14.27
CA LEU A 88 -8.22 -1.36 13.31
C LEU A 88 -7.42 -1.51 12.01
N GLU A 89 -8.07 -1.83 10.90
CA GLU A 89 -7.48 -1.88 9.57
C GLU A 89 -7.85 -0.63 8.78
N LEU A 90 -6.84 0.10 8.32
CA LEU A 90 -7.00 1.29 7.49
C LEU A 90 -6.84 0.92 6.02
N GLY A 91 -7.80 1.35 5.20
CA GLY A 91 -7.91 0.91 3.82
C GLY A 91 -8.31 -0.56 3.72
N VAL A 92 -9.38 -0.96 4.42
CA VAL A 92 -9.85 -2.36 4.44
C VAL A 92 -10.20 -2.90 3.05
N GLY A 93 -10.50 -2.01 2.11
CA GLY A 93 -10.80 -2.35 0.73
C GLY A 93 -11.94 -3.35 0.62
N THR A 94 -11.71 -4.39 -0.16
CA THR A 94 -12.67 -5.50 -0.33
C THR A 94 -12.75 -6.45 0.88
N GLY A 95 -12.08 -6.12 1.99
CA GLY A 95 -12.02 -6.98 3.16
C GLY A 95 -11.15 -8.23 3.00
N ARG A 96 -10.21 -8.22 2.04
CA ARG A 96 -9.34 -9.36 1.70
C ARG A 96 -8.59 -9.90 2.93
N LEU A 97 -8.05 -9.01 3.75
CA LEU A 97 -7.32 -9.34 4.97
C LEU A 97 -8.31 -9.50 6.15
N ALA A 98 -9.24 -8.56 6.29
CA ALA A 98 -10.19 -8.49 7.39
C ALA A 98 -10.99 -9.78 7.60
N VAL A 99 -11.54 -10.39 6.53
CA VAL A 99 -12.36 -11.61 6.66
C VAL A 99 -11.56 -12.84 7.12
N GLU A 100 -10.26 -12.84 6.91
CA GLU A 100 -9.35 -13.91 7.36
C GLU A 100 -8.90 -13.73 8.83
N LEU A 101 -8.91 -12.49 9.32
CA LEU A 101 -8.38 -12.12 10.62
C LEU A 101 -9.46 -11.85 11.67
N ALA A 102 -10.62 -11.34 11.27
CA ALA A 102 -11.66 -10.92 12.22
C ALA A 102 -12.15 -12.02 13.15
N GLY A 103 -12.18 -13.28 12.70
CA GLY A 103 -12.53 -14.42 13.55
C GLY A 103 -11.52 -14.74 14.66
N ARG A 104 -10.32 -14.10 14.64
CA ARG A 104 -9.24 -14.28 15.63
C ARG A 104 -9.06 -13.09 16.54
N ALA A 105 -9.70 -11.98 16.23
CA ALA A 105 -9.66 -10.76 17.03
C ALA A 105 -10.83 -10.72 18.01
N ALA A 106 -10.65 -10.05 19.14
CA ALA A 106 -11.75 -9.72 20.04
C ALA A 106 -12.70 -8.72 19.38
N ARG A 107 -12.13 -7.78 18.64
CA ARG A 107 -12.85 -6.78 17.87
C ARG A 107 -12.05 -6.47 16.59
N TYR A 108 -12.75 -6.35 15.47
CA TYR A 108 -12.11 -5.93 14.22
C TYR A 108 -12.95 -4.85 13.55
N CYS A 109 -12.31 -3.71 13.29
CA CYS A 109 -12.90 -2.58 12.57
C CYS A 109 -12.07 -2.33 11.33
N GLY A 110 -12.71 -2.32 10.16
CA GLY A 110 -12.11 -1.94 8.89
C GLY A 110 -12.68 -0.61 8.41
N VAL A 111 -11.81 0.33 8.07
CA VAL A 111 -12.17 1.65 7.56
C VAL A 111 -11.72 1.78 6.12
N ASP A 112 -12.60 2.24 5.27
CA ASP A 112 -12.31 2.61 3.88
C ASP A 112 -13.20 3.77 3.45
N TRP A 113 -12.78 4.55 2.49
CA TRP A 113 -13.58 5.65 1.98
C TRP A 113 -14.34 5.30 0.68
N SER A 114 -14.04 4.13 0.07
CA SER A 114 -14.69 3.67 -1.15
C SER A 114 -15.94 2.83 -0.84
N PRO A 115 -17.15 3.33 -1.17
CA PRO A 115 -18.39 2.57 -0.98
C PRO A 115 -18.40 1.25 -1.74
N LEU A 116 -17.76 1.20 -2.93
CA LEU A 116 -17.69 -0.01 -3.75
C LEU A 116 -16.81 -1.09 -3.12
N MET A 117 -15.68 -0.67 -2.54
CA MET A 117 -14.82 -1.58 -1.79
C MET A 117 -15.52 -2.13 -0.56
N LEU A 118 -16.16 -1.25 0.22
CA LEU A 118 -16.91 -1.66 1.42
C LEU A 118 -18.09 -2.57 1.08
N LYS A 119 -18.78 -2.34 -0.04
CA LYS A 119 -19.83 -3.24 -0.52
C LYS A 119 -19.30 -4.65 -0.80
N ALA A 120 -18.12 -4.75 -1.41
CA ALA A 120 -17.46 -6.03 -1.64
C ALA A 120 -17.06 -6.72 -0.32
N ALA A 121 -16.52 -5.94 0.63
CA ALA A 121 -16.17 -6.42 1.97
C ALA A 121 -17.41 -6.92 2.73
N ASP A 122 -18.49 -6.16 2.69
CA ASP A 122 -19.77 -6.53 3.32
C ASP A 122 -20.33 -7.83 2.76
N THR A 123 -20.30 -8.00 1.44
CA THR A 123 -20.70 -9.24 0.79
C THR A 123 -19.87 -10.43 1.27
N LYS A 124 -18.55 -10.25 1.42
CA LYS A 124 -17.66 -11.32 1.91
C LYS A 124 -17.90 -11.64 3.38
N ARG A 125 -17.99 -10.62 4.26
CA ARG A 125 -18.21 -10.84 5.70
C ARG A 125 -19.53 -11.57 5.95
N LYS A 126 -20.62 -11.19 5.26
CA LYS A 126 -21.93 -11.86 5.35
C LYS A 126 -21.87 -13.32 4.91
N ARG A 127 -21.12 -13.60 3.83
CA ARG A 127 -20.93 -14.99 3.36
C ARG A 127 -20.16 -15.86 4.36
N ILE A 128 -19.16 -15.28 5.05
CA ILE A 128 -18.26 -16.03 5.95
C ILE A 128 -18.83 -16.12 7.36
N PHE A 129 -19.28 -15.01 7.93
CA PHE A 129 -19.71 -14.93 9.32
C PHE A 129 -21.23 -15.03 9.51
N LYS A 130 -21.99 -15.03 8.41
CA LYS A 130 -23.45 -15.14 8.40
C LYS A 130 -24.09 -14.09 9.34
N GLU A 131 -24.87 -14.55 10.33
CA GLU A 131 -25.58 -13.71 11.30
C GLU A 131 -24.66 -12.93 12.24
N GLU A 132 -23.42 -13.41 12.46
CA GLU A 132 -22.41 -12.73 13.29
C GLU A 132 -21.59 -11.69 12.53
N ALA A 133 -21.89 -11.43 11.24
CA ALA A 133 -21.04 -10.66 10.35
C ALA A 133 -20.68 -9.28 10.90
N GLU A 134 -21.65 -8.54 11.43
CA GLU A 134 -21.44 -7.19 11.94
C GLU A 134 -20.71 -7.16 13.28
N GLN A 135 -20.90 -8.19 14.10
CA GLN A 135 -20.22 -8.33 15.39
C GLN A 135 -18.74 -8.72 15.19
N ARG A 136 -18.46 -9.55 14.18
CA ARG A 136 -17.11 -10.03 13.89
C ARG A 136 -16.26 -9.02 13.15
N LEU A 137 -16.85 -8.28 12.21
CA LEU A 137 -16.17 -7.31 11.38
C LEU A 137 -17.05 -6.07 11.20
N GLN A 138 -16.72 -5.01 11.92
CA GLN A 138 -17.30 -3.70 11.69
C GLN A 138 -16.67 -3.06 10.45
N LEU A 139 -17.48 -2.54 9.53
CA LEU A 139 -17.04 -1.79 8.36
C LEU A 139 -17.53 -0.35 8.49
N VAL A 140 -16.61 0.60 8.29
CA VAL A 140 -16.87 2.03 8.42
C VAL A 140 -16.45 2.75 7.14
N GLU A 141 -17.38 3.49 6.55
CA GLU A 141 -17.08 4.41 5.45
C GLU A 141 -16.61 5.75 6.04
N ALA A 142 -15.34 6.06 5.88
CA ALA A 142 -14.75 7.30 6.37
C ALA A 142 -13.42 7.63 5.69
N ASP A 143 -13.09 8.93 5.68
CA ASP A 143 -11.72 9.39 5.43
C ASP A 143 -10.91 9.26 6.73
N VAL A 144 -9.82 8.50 6.68
CA VAL A 144 -8.97 8.21 7.84
C VAL A 144 -8.25 9.45 8.39
N LEU A 145 -8.13 10.52 7.61
CA LEU A 145 -7.56 11.77 8.09
C LEU A 145 -8.49 12.49 9.05
N THR A 146 -9.80 12.33 8.88
CA THR A 146 -10.85 12.97 9.71
C THR A 146 -11.61 11.99 10.60
N PHE A 147 -11.43 10.69 10.39
CA PHE A 147 -12.06 9.63 11.17
C PHE A 147 -11.71 9.74 12.65
N GLN A 148 -12.70 9.48 13.50
CA GLN A 148 -12.54 9.45 14.94
C GLN A 148 -12.81 8.03 15.46
N ALA A 149 -11.85 7.48 16.18
CA ALA A 149 -11.98 6.18 16.82
C ALA A 149 -11.64 6.28 18.31
N PRO A 150 -12.18 5.39 19.16
CA PRO A 150 -11.76 5.30 20.55
C PRO A 150 -10.28 4.90 20.64
N ALA A 151 -9.61 5.35 21.72
CA ALA A 151 -8.18 5.07 21.96
C ALA A 151 -7.99 3.73 22.68
N ASP A 152 -8.42 2.61 22.07
CA ASP A 152 -8.43 1.29 22.69
C ASP A 152 -8.04 0.15 21.76
N TYR A 153 -7.49 0.47 20.60
CA TYR A 153 -6.97 -0.57 19.71
C TYR A 153 -5.60 -1.06 20.16
N THR A 154 -5.43 -2.37 20.18
CA THR A 154 -4.11 -3.00 20.44
C THR A 154 -3.25 -3.02 19.18
N HIS A 155 -3.89 -3.10 18.00
CA HIS A 155 -3.24 -3.21 16.71
C HIS A 155 -3.90 -2.29 15.68
N VAL A 156 -3.07 -1.54 14.95
CA VAL A 156 -3.48 -0.83 13.74
C VAL A 156 -2.73 -1.39 12.55
N LEU A 157 -3.46 -1.73 11.49
CA LEU A 157 -2.92 -2.26 10.25
C LEU A 157 -3.02 -1.22 9.14
N CYS A 158 -1.91 -0.95 8.48
CA CYS A 158 -1.81 -0.17 7.24
C CYS A 158 -1.24 -1.07 6.14
N PRO A 159 -2.02 -2.06 5.65
CA PRO A 159 -1.51 -3.09 4.76
C PRO A 159 -1.36 -2.59 3.32
N TYR A 160 -0.53 -3.30 2.56
CA TYR A 160 -0.44 -3.22 1.10
C TYR A 160 -0.24 -1.81 0.55
N GLY A 161 0.70 -1.06 1.16
CA GLY A 161 1.05 0.29 0.71
C GLY A 161 0.02 1.36 1.07
N PHE A 162 -0.81 1.12 2.09
CA PHE A 162 -1.88 2.06 2.45
C PHE A 162 -1.37 3.50 2.68
N LEU A 163 -0.27 3.68 3.43
CA LEU A 163 0.31 5.00 3.65
C LEU A 163 0.71 5.70 2.35
N GLN A 164 1.11 4.96 1.34
CA GLN A 164 1.62 5.51 0.09
C GLN A 164 0.52 6.12 -0.80
N HIS A 165 -0.76 5.93 -0.44
CA HIS A 165 -1.87 6.64 -1.08
C HIS A 165 -1.90 8.14 -0.75
N PHE A 166 -1.26 8.53 0.34
CA PHE A 166 -1.07 9.93 0.72
C PHE A 166 0.24 10.42 0.14
N THR A 167 0.20 11.45 -0.68
CA THR A 167 1.39 11.93 -1.38
C THR A 167 2.05 13.13 -0.70
N ARG A 168 1.40 13.67 0.33
CA ARG A 168 1.85 14.84 1.08
C ARG A 168 2.36 14.45 2.47
N MET A 169 3.45 15.07 2.89
CA MET A 169 4.07 14.82 4.20
C MET A 169 3.10 15.15 5.35
N GLU A 170 2.33 16.22 5.22
CA GLU A 170 1.36 16.66 6.23
C GLU A 170 0.27 15.60 6.46
N GLU A 171 -0.15 14.90 5.40
CA GLU A 171 -1.13 13.82 5.48
C GLU A 171 -0.55 12.62 6.23
N HIS A 172 0.71 12.25 5.96
CA HIS A 172 1.39 11.19 6.70
C HIS A 172 1.50 11.50 8.17
N ILE A 173 1.92 12.73 8.52
CA ILE A 173 2.03 13.19 9.90
C ILE A 173 0.66 13.18 10.58
N ALA A 174 -0.38 13.74 9.95
CA ALA A 174 -1.74 13.77 10.48
C ALA A 174 -2.26 12.35 10.73
N LEU A 175 -2.07 11.44 9.77
CA LEU A 175 -2.49 10.05 9.88
C LEU A 175 -1.77 9.31 11.01
N LEU A 176 -0.44 9.45 11.12
CA LEU A 176 0.32 8.78 12.19
C LEU A 176 -0.05 9.32 13.58
N ARG A 177 -0.34 10.62 13.70
CA ARG A 177 -0.90 11.21 14.95
C ARG A 177 -2.27 10.65 15.28
N ASN A 178 -3.13 10.45 14.28
CA ASN A 178 -4.42 9.81 14.47
C ASN A 178 -4.23 8.37 14.96
N ILE A 179 -3.39 7.59 14.29
CA ILE A 179 -3.09 6.20 14.67
C ILE A 179 -2.52 6.13 16.09
N HIS A 180 -1.61 7.05 16.43
CA HIS A 180 -1.05 7.13 17.77
C HIS A 180 -2.14 7.37 18.83
N ARG A 181 -3.15 8.19 18.54
CA ARG A 181 -4.29 8.42 19.45
C ARG A 181 -5.21 7.22 19.55
N TRP A 182 -5.44 6.48 18.46
CA TRP A 182 -6.32 5.30 18.45
C TRP A 182 -5.70 4.07 19.12
N LEU A 183 -4.39 3.98 19.16
CA LEU A 183 -3.69 2.89 19.84
C LEU A 183 -3.67 3.13 21.36
N GLN A 184 -3.95 2.07 22.12
CA GLN A 184 -3.68 2.06 23.56
C GLN A 184 -2.17 2.17 23.83
N ALA A 185 -1.80 2.42 25.09
CA ALA A 185 -0.39 2.41 25.51
C ALA A 185 0.24 1.04 25.22
N GLY A 186 1.41 1.02 24.58
CA GLY A 186 2.10 -0.20 24.17
C GLY A 186 1.46 -0.94 22.98
N GLY A 187 0.39 -0.40 22.40
CA GLY A 187 -0.22 -0.92 21.17
C GLY A 187 0.73 -0.83 19.98
N SER A 188 0.47 -1.61 18.94
CA SER A 188 1.39 -1.78 17.82
C SER A 188 0.74 -1.42 16.47
N ILE A 189 1.55 -0.87 15.57
CA ILE A 189 1.18 -0.61 14.17
C ILE A 189 2.00 -1.51 13.25
N ALA A 190 1.36 -2.01 12.19
CA ALA A 190 2.05 -2.62 11.05
C ALA A 190 1.83 -1.78 9.80
N VAL A 191 2.91 -1.41 9.13
CA VAL A 191 2.91 -0.59 7.91
C VAL A 191 3.58 -1.36 6.80
N ASP A 192 2.84 -1.62 5.72
CA ASP A 192 3.43 -2.16 4.50
C ASP A 192 3.84 -1.02 3.56
N LEU A 193 5.03 -1.13 3.02
CA LEU A 193 5.53 -0.32 1.92
C LEU A 193 5.69 -1.18 0.69
N ILE A 194 5.11 -0.77 -0.42
CA ILE A 194 5.35 -1.35 -1.74
C ILE A 194 6.50 -0.58 -2.35
N LEU A 195 7.60 -1.28 -2.60
CA LEU A 195 8.76 -0.71 -3.26
C LEU A 195 8.61 -0.96 -4.76
N PRO A 196 8.52 0.08 -5.60
CA PRO A 196 8.43 -0.11 -7.03
C PRO A 196 9.69 -0.81 -7.57
N PRO A 197 9.59 -1.54 -8.69
CA PRO A 197 10.76 -2.09 -9.35
C PRO A 197 11.80 -1.01 -9.62
N GLY A 198 13.09 -1.37 -9.55
CA GLY A 198 14.17 -0.44 -9.82
C GLY A 198 14.10 0.12 -11.25
N GLY A 199 14.51 1.40 -11.40
CA GLY A 199 14.50 2.10 -12.67
C GLY A 199 13.49 3.24 -12.76
N ALA A 200 13.68 4.12 -13.76
CA ALA A 200 12.81 5.30 -13.95
C ALA A 200 11.44 4.94 -14.53
N ALA A 201 11.34 3.81 -15.24
CA ALA A 201 10.08 3.31 -15.80
C ALA A 201 10.06 1.78 -15.77
N TRP A 202 8.88 1.20 -15.60
CA TRP A 202 8.66 -0.24 -15.56
C TRP A 202 7.25 -0.59 -16.04
N GLN A 203 7.07 -1.85 -16.43
CA GLN A 203 5.77 -2.35 -16.90
C GLN A 203 5.53 -3.74 -16.30
N THR A 204 4.28 -3.98 -15.92
CA THR A 204 3.81 -5.32 -15.55
C THR A 204 2.54 -5.67 -16.31
N MET A 205 2.35 -6.96 -16.59
CA MET A 205 1.14 -7.44 -17.23
C MET A 205 0.73 -8.77 -16.62
N GLU A 206 -0.51 -8.86 -16.22
CA GLU A 206 -1.12 -10.07 -15.68
C GLU A 206 -2.41 -10.39 -16.41
N ARG A 207 -2.71 -11.69 -16.52
CA ARG A 207 -3.98 -12.19 -17.05
C ARG A 207 -4.60 -13.15 -16.06
N LYS A 208 -5.85 -12.91 -15.70
CA LYS A 208 -6.62 -13.78 -14.79
C LYS A 208 -7.89 -14.28 -15.49
N ARG A 209 -8.17 -15.57 -15.32
CA ARG A 209 -9.43 -16.15 -15.76
C ARG A 209 -10.47 -15.93 -14.68
N VAL A 210 -11.56 -15.22 -15.00
CA VAL A 210 -12.63 -14.89 -14.08
C VAL A 210 -13.79 -15.90 -14.20
N GLN A 211 -14.09 -16.31 -15.43
CA GLN A 211 -15.09 -17.33 -15.75
C GLN A 211 -14.57 -18.19 -16.92
N PRO A 212 -15.18 -19.31 -17.26
CA PRO A 212 -14.72 -20.21 -18.32
C PRO A 212 -14.44 -19.48 -19.64
N HIS A 213 -15.27 -18.52 -20.02
CA HIS A 213 -15.20 -17.76 -21.26
C HIS A 213 -14.76 -16.31 -21.07
N LYS A 214 -14.56 -15.87 -19.79
CA LYS A 214 -14.19 -14.50 -19.44
C LYS A 214 -12.82 -14.45 -18.76
N HIS A 215 -11.94 -13.60 -19.28
CA HIS A 215 -10.68 -13.28 -18.62
C HIS A 215 -10.42 -11.78 -18.60
N VAL A 216 -9.61 -11.35 -17.65
CA VAL A 216 -9.21 -9.96 -17.48
C VAL A 216 -7.70 -9.86 -17.56
N ARG A 217 -7.22 -8.91 -18.35
CA ARG A 217 -5.83 -8.48 -18.40
C ARG A 217 -5.68 -7.18 -17.63
N ARG A 218 -4.73 -7.13 -16.72
CA ARG A 218 -4.28 -5.90 -16.08
C ARG A 218 -2.87 -5.58 -16.56
N GLN A 219 -2.68 -4.42 -17.11
CA GLN A 219 -1.37 -3.86 -17.44
C GLN A 219 -1.13 -2.64 -16.54
N ILE A 220 0.07 -2.52 -16.01
CA ILE A 220 0.52 -1.36 -15.24
C ILE A 220 1.79 -0.84 -15.89
N ASP A 221 1.73 0.40 -16.34
CA ASP A 221 2.89 1.17 -16.80
C ASP A 221 3.27 2.13 -15.67
N GLY A 222 4.42 1.91 -15.06
CA GLY A 222 4.90 2.66 -13.91
C GLY A 222 6.06 3.56 -14.25
N SER A 223 6.14 4.70 -13.57
CA SER A 223 7.30 5.59 -13.61
C SER A 223 7.58 6.18 -12.23
N THR A 224 8.85 6.46 -11.95
CA THR A 224 9.30 6.98 -10.66
C THR A 224 9.94 8.35 -10.82
N SER A 225 9.47 9.31 -10.02
CA SER A 225 10.07 10.64 -9.89
C SER A 225 10.73 10.76 -8.51
N LEU A 226 12.06 10.68 -8.48
CA LEU A 226 12.82 10.81 -7.23
C LEU A 226 12.74 12.21 -6.65
N SER A 227 12.70 13.26 -7.49
CA SER A 227 12.61 14.65 -7.03
C SER A 227 11.27 14.97 -6.38
N ARG A 228 10.19 14.33 -6.82
CA ARG A 228 8.86 14.46 -6.23
C ARG A 228 8.57 13.39 -5.17
N GLN A 229 9.42 12.38 -5.05
CA GLN A 229 9.21 11.19 -4.23
C GLN A 229 7.86 10.52 -4.50
N ILE A 230 7.52 10.38 -5.78
CA ILE A 230 6.27 9.79 -6.25
C ILE A 230 6.56 8.71 -7.28
N PHE A 231 5.82 7.62 -7.24
CA PHE A 231 5.68 6.73 -8.36
C PHE A 231 4.27 6.80 -8.93
N HIS A 232 4.22 6.92 -10.25
CA HIS A 232 2.99 7.00 -11.02
C HIS A 232 2.72 5.68 -11.69
N CYS A 233 1.45 5.25 -11.69
CA CYS A 233 0.97 4.05 -12.36
C CYS A 233 -0.19 4.39 -13.29
N ALA A 234 -0.03 4.10 -14.59
CA ALA A 234 -1.13 4.02 -15.52
C ALA A 234 -1.59 2.57 -15.60
N ILE A 235 -2.80 2.29 -15.17
CA ILE A 235 -3.34 0.94 -15.01
C ILE A 235 -4.45 0.72 -16.03
N ALA A 236 -4.32 -0.29 -16.88
CA ALA A 236 -5.34 -0.71 -17.82
C ALA A 236 -5.94 -2.05 -17.39
N TYR A 237 -7.26 -2.10 -17.27
CA TYR A 237 -8.01 -3.35 -17.15
C TYR A 237 -8.72 -3.60 -18.47
N GLU A 238 -8.51 -4.76 -19.05
CA GLU A 238 -9.15 -5.18 -20.29
C GLU A 238 -9.89 -6.48 -20.06
N THR A 239 -11.19 -6.45 -20.31
CA THR A 239 -12.06 -7.62 -20.19
C THR A 239 -12.27 -8.25 -21.56
N TYR A 240 -12.09 -9.55 -21.65
CA TYR A 240 -12.28 -10.35 -22.85
C TYR A 240 -13.32 -11.42 -22.58
N ILE A 241 -14.27 -11.58 -23.53
CA ILE A 241 -15.27 -12.65 -23.56
C ILE A 241 -15.09 -13.40 -24.87
N ASP A 242 -14.95 -14.73 -24.81
CA ASP A 242 -14.74 -15.60 -25.96
C ASP A 242 -13.62 -15.12 -26.91
N GLY A 243 -12.58 -14.52 -26.33
CA GLY A 243 -11.42 -14.01 -27.06
C GLY A 243 -11.56 -12.60 -27.62
N ALA A 244 -12.76 -12.03 -27.64
CA ALA A 244 -13.00 -10.66 -28.06
C ALA A 244 -12.90 -9.69 -26.90
N MET A 245 -12.29 -8.51 -27.10
CA MET A 245 -12.25 -7.44 -26.09
C MET A 245 -13.63 -6.82 -25.94
N GLU A 246 -14.20 -6.91 -24.76
CA GLU A 246 -15.49 -6.35 -24.41
C GLU A 246 -15.39 -4.92 -23.90
N SER A 247 -14.41 -4.68 -23.01
CA SER A 247 -14.26 -3.38 -22.36
C SER A 247 -12.80 -3.11 -21.98
N ARG A 248 -12.47 -1.82 -21.88
CA ARG A 248 -11.20 -1.33 -21.40
C ARG A 248 -11.44 -0.20 -20.39
N TYR A 249 -10.84 -0.30 -19.21
CA TYR A 249 -10.90 0.67 -18.15
C TYR A 249 -9.50 1.15 -17.84
N LEU A 250 -9.29 2.46 -17.90
CA LEU A 250 -8.00 3.09 -17.61
C LEU A 250 -8.11 3.92 -16.33
N VAL A 251 -7.09 3.81 -15.50
CA VAL A 251 -6.96 4.62 -14.29
C VAL A 251 -5.51 5.00 -14.08
N GLU A 252 -5.28 6.24 -13.68
CA GLU A 252 -3.96 6.73 -13.29
C GLU A 252 -3.92 6.91 -11.76
N ARG A 253 -2.80 6.53 -11.15
CA ARG A 253 -2.55 6.63 -9.71
C ARG A 253 -1.18 7.21 -9.45
N GLU A 254 -1.12 8.08 -8.48
CA GLU A 254 0.14 8.52 -7.87
C GLU A 254 0.23 7.98 -6.45
N TYR A 255 1.42 7.52 -6.10
CA TYR A 255 1.72 6.99 -4.77
C TYR A 255 2.99 7.62 -4.25
N ALA A 256 3.07 7.87 -2.96
CA ALA A 256 4.31 8.30 -2.34
C ALA A 256 5.39 7.23 -2.51
N LEU A 257 6.54 7.63 -3.01
CA LEU A 257 7.76 6.83 -2.99
C LEU A 257 8.37 6.96 -1.60
N MET A 258 8.02 6.06 -0.71
CA MET A 258 8.50 6.06 0.67
C MET A 258 9.55 4.98 0.85
N THR A 259 10.75 5.38 1.26
CA THR A 259 11.81 4.42 1.59
C THR A 259 11.63 3.86 3.00
N PRO A 260 12.13 2.64 3.30
CA PRO A 260 12.07 2.10 4.65
C PRO A 260 12.75 2.99 5.70
N LYS A 261 13.86 3.66 5.36
CA LYS A 261 14.54 4.59 6.27
C LYS A 261 13.69 5.82 6.59
N GLU A 262 13.03 6.37 5.59
CA GLU A 262 12.11 7.50 5.75
C GLU A 262 10.91 7.11 6.63
N ALA A 263 10.30 5.96 6.37
CA ALA A 263 9.20 5.46 7.20
C ALA A 263 9.62 5.25 8.67
N VAL A 264 10.82 4.73 8.93
CA VAL A 264 11.38 4.59 10.29
C VAL A 264 11.51 5.96 10.97
N LEU A 265 12.06 6.96 10.26
CA LEU A 265 12.23 8.32 10.80
C LEU A 265 10.87 8.97 11.08
N LEU A 266 9.91 8.82 10.19
CA LEU A 266 8.57 9.37 10.32
C LEU A 266 7.83 8.74 11.50
N LEU A 267 7.86 7.41 11.62
CA LEU A 267 7.30 6.69 12.77
C LEU A 267 7.93 7.14 14.08
N ALA A 268 9.26 7.27 14.11
CA ALA A 268 9.98 7.71 15.33
C ALA A 268 9.61 9.15 15.71
N ALA A 269 9.47 10.05 14.74
CA ALA A 269 9.08 11.44 14.99
C ALA A 269 7.66 11.55 15.58
N GLU A 270 6.75 10.64 15.21
CA GLU A 270 5.37 10.62 15.70
C GLU A 270 5.17 9.66 16.90
N GLY A 271 6.25 9.33 17.65
CA GLY A 271 6.16 8.64 18.94
C GLY A 271 6.09 7.13 18.88
N PHE A 272 6.50 6.52 17.75
CA PHE A 272 6.59 5.07 17.63
C PHE A 272 8.03 4.58 17.73
N GLU A 273 8.19 3.36 18.20
CA GLU A 273 9.45 2.62 18.17
C GLU A 273 9.35 1.47 17.19
N VAL A 274 10.12 1.51 16.10
CA VAL A 274 10.16 0.42 15.13
C VAL A 274 10.89 -0.76 15.76
N THR A 275 10.18 -1.87 15.91
CA THR A 275 10.68 -3.08 16.56
C THR A 275 11.12 -4.14 15.55
N ARG A 276 10.53 -4.17 14.36
CA ARG A 276 10.84 -5.16 13.31
C ARG A 276 10.69 -4.55 11.92
N MET A 277 11.53 -5.00 10.99
CA MET A 277 11.42 -4.74 9.56
C MET A 277 11.46 -6.09 8.84
N ILE A 278 10.48 -6.36 7.98
CA ILE A 278 10.28 -7.67 7.40
C ILE A 278 10.11 -7.52 5.88
N HIS A 279 10.98 -8.16 5.13
CA HIS A 279 10.91 -8.15 3.67
C HIS A 279 9.97 -9.25 3.17
N ASN A 280 9.10 -8.93 2.22
CA ASN A 280 8.16 -9.85 1.56
C ASN A 280 7.42 -10.77 2.56
N TYR A 281 6.96 -10.20 3.67
CA TYR A 281 6.25 -10.94 4.74
C TYR A 281 7.02 -12.15 5.29
N GLY A 282 8.36 -12.15 5.18
CA GLY A 282 9.19 -13.26 5.62
C GLY A 282 9.22 -14.48 4.68
N LEU A 283 8.62 -14.38 3.50
CA LEU A 283 8.49 -15.51 2.57
C LEU A 283 9.72 -15.74 1.69
N SER A 284 10.67 -14.82 1.63
CA SER A 284 11.88 -14.99 0.82
C SER A 284 13.13 -14.84 1.65
N THR A 285 13.97 -15.88 1.65
CA THR A 285 15.34 -16.00 2.20
C THR A 285 15.66 -15.21 3.48
N PRO A 286 16.49 -15.74 4.37
CA PRO A 286 16.69 -15.19 5.70
C PRO A 286 17.39 -13.83 5.66
N TRP A 287 16.62 -12.77 5.44
CA TRP A 287 17.05 -11.44 5.81
C TRP A 287 17.05 -11.38 7.34
N ARG A 288 18.23 -11.22 7.91
CA ARG A 288 18.33 -10.83 9.31
C ARG A 288 17.51 -9.56 9.47
N THR A 289 16.67 -9.51 10.47
CA THR A 289 15.98 -8.30 10.90
C THR A 289 17.04 -7.21 11.08
N VAL A 290 17.10 -6.23 10.21
CA VAL A 290 17.97 -5.08 10.39
C VAL A 290 17.26 -4.17 11.38
N LEU A 291 17.55 -4.35 12.66
CA LEU A 291 17.06 -3.43 13.68
C LEU A 291 17.87 -2.13 13.61
N PRO A 292 17.23 -0.96 13.83
CA PRO A 292 17.96 0.27 14.05
C PRO A 292 18.97 0.10 15.18
N PRO A 293 20.11 0.78 15.15
CA PRO A 293 21.10 0.71 16.26
C PRO A 293 20.44 1.04 17.60
N GLY A 294 20.53 0.11 18.55
CA GLY A 294 19.96 0.25 19.89
C GLY A 294 18.73 -0.61 20.18
N VAL A 295 18.17 -1.33 19.22
CA VAL A 295 17.08 -2.29 19.45
C VAL A 295 17.67 -3.69 19.61
N ASN A 296 17.69 -4.20 20.82
CA ASN A 296 18.12 -5.57 21.13
C ASN A 296 16.99 -6.55 20.83
N ASP A 297 17.25 -7.50 19.94
CA ASP A 297 16.38 -8.67 19.73
C ASP A 297 16.51 -9.62 20.95
N ARG A 298 15.64 -9.43 21.96
CA ARG A 298 15.52 -10.34 23.09
C ARG A 298 14.42 -11.36 22.80
N GLY A 299 14.61 -12.21 21.80
CA GLY A 299 13.56 -13.18 21.53
C GLY A 299 13.83 -14.26 20.48
N SER A 300 15.04 -14.79 20.39
CA SER A 300 15.24 -16.13 19.83
C SER A 300 16.55 -16.69 20.39
N GLY A 301 16.42 -17.70 21.23
CA GLY A 301 17.57 -18.42 21.80
C GLY A 301 18.38 -19.12 20.71
N ALA A 302 19.38 -18.42 20.19
CA ALA A 302 20.53 -18.97 19.51
C ALA A 302 21.68 -18.02 19.84
N ASP A 303 22.64 -18.56 20.51
CA ASP A 303 23.89 -17.99 21.00
C ASP A 303 24.57 -17.13 19.91
N ALA A 304 24.51 -15.82 20.04
CA ALA A 304 25.24 -14.87 19.19
C ALA A 304 25.88 -13.82 20.09
N SER A 305 26.91 -14.24 20.83
CA SER A 305 27.68 -13.41 21.76
C SER A 305 28.92 -12.78 21.10
N GLU A 306 28.96 -12.56 19.81
CA GLU A 306 30.10 -11.91 19.17
C GLU A 306 29.65 -10.55 18.60
N THR A 307 30.17 -9.47 19.17
CA THR A 307 29.97 -8.11 18.64
C THR A 307 30.81 -7.90 17.38
N ILE A 308 30.41 -6.97 16.50
CA ILE A 308 31.19 -6.62 15.29
C ILE A 308 32.63 -6.23 15.68
N GLU A 309 32.83 -5.57 16.81
CA GLU A 309 34.14 -5.20 17.34
C GLU A 309 34.98 -6.42 17.73
N GLU A 310 34.38 -7.46 18.32
CA GLU A 310 35.05 -8.71 18.62
C GLU A 310 35.39 -9.51 17.36
N ALA A 311 34.54 -9.49 16.34
CA ALA A 311 34.79 -10.13 15.04
C ALA A 311 35.97 -9.44 14.30
N ILE A 312 36.05 -8.11 14.37
CA ILE A 312 37.18 -7.35 13.81
C ILE A 312 38.47 -7.63 14.57
N ALA A 313 38.42 -7.68 15.91
CA ALA A 313 39.58 -7.94 16.76
C ALA A 313 40.12 -9.37 16.63
N SER A 314 39.27 -10.35 16.28
CA SER A 314 39.64 -11.74 16.04
C SER A 314 40.19 -12.04 14.65
N GLY A 315 40.33 -11.02 13.77
CA GLY A 315 40.86 -11.18 12.41
C GLY A 315 39.97 -12.01 11.48
N LYS A 316 38.72 -12.24 11.84
CA LYS A 316 37.74 -12.84 10.96
C LYS A 316 37.36 -11.82 9.88
N SER A 317 37.47 -12.19 8.62
CA SER A 317 37.02 -11.40 7.49
C SER A 317 35.53 -11.13 7.66
N VAL A 318 35.18 -9.92 8.14
CA VAL A 318 33.82 -9.41 8.00
C VAL A 318 33.66 -9.10 6.52
N GLN A 319 32.99 -9.97 5.78
CA GLN A 319 32.66 -9.66 4.39
C GLN A 319 31.89 -8.33 4.39
N PRO A 320 32.33 -7.31 3.63
CA PRO A 320 31.60 -6.08 3.52
C PRO A 320 30.21 -6.43 3.02
N TYR A 321 29.21 -5.81 3.62
CA TYR A 321 27.82 -5.84 3.16
C TYR A 321 27.81 -5.71 1.65
N ARG A 322 27.51 -6.82 0.94
CA ARG A 322 27.34 -6.78 -0.50
C ARG A 322 26.04 -6.02 -0.78
N GLU A 323 26.15 -4.72 -0.96
CA GLU A 323 25.08 -3.86 -1.49
C GLU A 323 24.56 -4.33 -2.85
N ASN A 324 25.24 -5.28 -3.48
CA ASN A 324 25.12 -5.62 -4.88
C ASN A 324 24.46 -6.96 -5.18
N ALA A 325 23.80 -7.61 -4.21
CA ALA A 325 22.96 -8.76 -4.53
C ALA A 325 21.81 -8.42 -5.51
N TRP A 326 21.56 -7.12 -5.73
CA TRP A 326 20.62 -6.58 -6.70
C TRP A 326 21.24 -6.37 -8.10
N LEU A 327 22.56 -6.38 -8.23
CA LEU A 327 23.26 -6.04 -9.48
C LEU A 327 23.87 -7.26 -10.18
N ASP A 328 23.95 -8.42 -9.53
CA ASP A 328 24.55 -9.64 -10.11
C ASP A 328 23.62 -10.42 -11.03
N GLY A 329 22.35 -10.02 -11.17
CA GLY A 329 21.51 -10.46 -12.28
C GLY A 329 21.86 -9.64 -13.51
N GLY A 330 22.84 -10.09 -14.31
CA GLY A 330 23.26 -9.46 -15.55
C GLY A 330 22.07 -9.12 -16.45
N TYR A 331 21.71 -7.84 -16.50
CA TYR A 331 20.74 -7.34 -17.47
C TYR A 331 21.42 -7.21 -18.84
N PRO A 332 20.93 -7.82 -19.90
CA PRO A 332 21.38 -7.52 -21.23
C PRO A 332 20.92 -6.11 -21.60
N LEU A 333 21.84 -5.21 -21.74
CA LEU A 333 21.64 -3.90 -22.36
C LEU A 333 21.33 -4.07 -23.83
N ARG A 334 20.12 -4.45 -24.22
CA ARG A 334 19.55 -4.24 -25.56
C ARG A 334 18.11 -4.72 -25.65
N GLY A 335 17.17 -3.79 -25.86
CA GLY A 335 15.86 -4.01 -26.47
C GLY A 335 14.79 -4.56 -25.51
N ALA A 336 13.69 -3.85 -25.39
CA ALA A 336 12.50 -4.10 -24.58
C ALA A 336 12.76 -4.11 -23.05
N LEU A 337 12.07 -3.26 -22.34
CA LEU A 337 12.02 -3.31 -20.88
C LEU A 337 11.59 -4.74 -20.48
N PRO A 338 12.35 -5.45 -19.63
CA PRO A 338 11.94 -6.78 -19.22
C PRO A 338 10.57 -6.67 -18.54
N ALA A 339 9.65 -7.55 -18.93
CA ALA A 339 8.40 -7.72 -18.20
C ALA A 339 8.77 -8.17 -16.79
N VAL A 340 8.65 -7.28 -15.83
CA VAL A 340 8.90 -7.58 -14.43
C VAL A 340 7.72 -8.41 -13.96
N SER A 341 8.00 -9.59 -13.39
CA SER A 341 6.95 -10.39 -12.75
C SER A 341 6.19 -9.53 -11.73
N PRO A 342 4.87 -9.67 -11.62
CA PRO A 342 4.07 -8.98 -10.58
C PRO A 342 4.58 -9.24 -9.16
N ASP A 343 5.28 -10.34 -8.95
CA ASP A 343 5.95 -10.68 -7.70
C ASP A 343 7.27 -9.91 -7.47
N ALA A 344 7.70 -9.10 -8.43
CA ALA A 344 8.95 -8.35 -8.34
C ALA A 344 8.85 -7.03 -7.59
N SER A 345 7.65 -6.56 -7.24
CA SER A 345 7.50 -5.47 -6.27
C SER A 345 7.83 -6.02 -4.88
N ALA A 346 8.91 -5.53 -4.30
CA ALA A 346 9.26 -5.88 -2.93
C ALA A 346 8.29 -5.20 -1.96
N THR A 347 7.80 -5.96 -0.99
CA THR A 347 7.04 -5.40 0.15
C THR A 347 7.95 -5.35 1.36
N MET A 348 7.97 -4.22 2.04
CA MET A 348 8.65 -4.05 3.34
C MET A 348 7.59 -3.78 4.40
N THR A 349 7.49 -4.64 5.40
CA THR A 349 6.58 -4.43 6.54
C THR A 349 7.36 -3.94 7.75
N LEU A 350 6.96 -2.80 8.29
CA LEU A 350 7.49 -2.25 9.54
C LEU A 350 6.49 -2.52 10.66
N ILE A 351 6.97 -3.11 11.75
CA ILE A 351 6.21 -3.23 13.00
C ILE A 351 6.78 -2.22 13.98
N ALA A 352 5.92 -1.35 14.50
CA ALA A 352 6.31 -0.37 15.49
C ALA A 352 5.34 -0.39 16.68
N ARG A 353 5.84 0.02 17.84
CA ARG A 353 5.10 0.11 19.10
C ARG A 353 4.93 1.58 19.48
N LYS A 354 3.75 1.94 19.97
CA LYS A 354 3.50 3.23 20.61
C LYS A 354 4.31 3.32 21.91
N LYS A 355 5.13 4.38 22.03
CA LYS A 355 5.88 4.71 23.23
C LYS A 355 5.00 5.22 24.36
#